data_9a585dbf5fadce3beddedede841f6661
#
_entry.id   9a585dbf5fadce3beddedede841f6661
#
_cell.length_a   1.000
_cell.length_b   1.000
_cell.length_c   1.000
_cell.angle_alpha   90.00
_cell.angle_beta   90.00
_cell.angle_gamma   90.00
#
_symmetry.space_group_name_H-M   'P 1'
#
loop_
_entity.id
_entity.type
_entity.pdbx_description
1 polymer ?
#
loop_
_entity_poly.entity_id
_entity_poly.type
_entity_poly.pdbx_seq_one_letter_code
_entity_poly.pdbx_strand_id
1 'polypeptide(L)'
;MSGMELEFLESMGFYASAEQTYRLAADAEVRTVEQAGDFAWVSAYVDASGASISFMQTLAGLTTESFAVYGATPVQAHVWQVAPGLACADVGGVNATHAGKGATHAGKGATNTGQGSSARVRLLLSVDDPHLYPQYPLRAVGKPVRCNAFQLGAIASEVRAYDTVGQWAADQTPVRKEDTYLKDVDDPSIPDELLIGPKFIASPLLAPLLEGHLAPADAGSNALFKGVVEGVEVVQNALTGRPWYKVAADCGVPVMVAMPATADPKPKIGGVIDGEVFMTGTSGTWLR
;
A
#
# COMPACT_ATOMS: atom_id res chain seq x y z
N MET A 1 -2.60 -13.18 -27.47
CA MET A 1 -2.99 -12.54 -26.17
C MET A 1 -2.47 -11.13 -26.23
N SER A 2 -3.35 -10.13 -26.21
CA SER A 2 -2.96 -8.71 -26.13
C SER A 2 -2.22 -8.55 -24.81
N GLY A 3 -0.96 -8.08 -24.85
CA GLY A 3 -0.17 -7.84 -23.65
C GLY A 3 -0.91 -6.81 -22.79
N MET A 4 -1.17 -7.17 -21.55
CA MET A 4 -1.74 -6.24 -20.57
C MET A 4 -0.65 -5.22 -20.22
N GLU A 5 -0.93 -3.96 -20.48
CA GLU A 5 -0.06 -2.87 -20.04
C GLU A 5 -0.36 -2.58 -18.57
N LEU A 6 0.68 -2.63 -17.75
CA LEU A 6 0.64 -2.27 -16.34
C LEU A 6 1.47 -1.00 -16.15
N GLU A 7 0.89 0.14 -16.49
CA GLU A 7 1.57 1.45 -16.46
C GLU A 7 2.24 1.74 -15.11
N PHE A 8 1.64 1.27 -14.01
CA PHE A 8 2.22 1.43 -12.67
C PHE A 8 3.60 0.75 -12.49
N LEU A 9 3.95 -0.24 -13.32
CA LEU A 9 5.28 -0.89 -13.28
C LEU A 9 6.41 0.11 -13.60
N GLU A 10 6.15 1.12 -14.43
CA GLU A 10 7.11 2.17 -14.73
C GLU A 10 7.49 3.00 -13.50
N SER A 11 6.59 3.10 -12.52
CA SER A 11 6.85 3.75 -11.23
C SER A 11 7.95 3.05 -10.42
N MET A 12 8.24 1.78 -10.70
CA MET A 12 9.34 1.00 -10.11
C MET A 12 10.53 0.80 -11.09
N GLY A 13 10.53 1.53 -12.21
CA GLY A 13 11.56 1.41 -13.24
C GLY A 13 11.46 0.14 -14.09
N PHE A 14 10.38 -0.64 -14.03
CA PHE A 14 10.13 -1.74 -14.95
C PHE A 14 9.57 -1.23 -16.28
N TYR A 15 9.34 -2.11 -17.24
CA TYR A 15 8.63 -1.77 -18.47
C TYR A 15 7.11 -1.81 -18.24
N ALA A 16 6.36 -0.97 -18.95
CA ALA A 16 4.89 -1.00 -18.93
C ALA A 16 4.33 -2.33 -19.46
N SER A 17 5.04 -2.97 -20.39
CA SER A 17 4.69 -4.32 -20.84
C SER A 17 4.99 -5.36 -19.76
N ALA A 18 3.92 -5.92 -19.19
CA ALA A 18 4.00 -6.99 -18.21
C ALA A 18 4.78 -8.20 -18.77
N GLU A 19 4.50 -8.62 -20.02
CA GLU A 19 5.19 -9.75 -20.65
C GLU A 19 6.71 -9.54 -20.73
N GLN A 20 7.14 -8.33 -21.12
CA GLN A 20 8.57 -8.02 -21.24
C GLN A 20 9.24 -8.02 -19.86
N THR A 21 8.60 -7.41 -18.86
CA THR A 21 9.12 -7.37 -17.49
C THR A 21 9.20 -8.76 -16.88
N TYR A 22 8.18 -9.60 -17.07
CA TYR A 22 8.14 -10.96 -16.53
C TYR A 22 9.19 -11.86 -17.18
N ARG A 23 9.42 -11.71 -18.50
CA ARG A 23 10.49 -12.44 -19.20
C ARG A 23 11.85 -12.11 -18.62
N LEU A 24 12.14 -10.82 -18.42
CA LEU A 24 13.41 -10.39 -17.83
C LEU A 24 13.56 -10.88 -16.39
N ALA A 25 12.50 -10.81 -15.58
CA ALA A 25 12.52 -11.28 -14.19
C ALA A 25 12.73 -12.80 -14.11
N ALA A 26 12.18 -13.57 -15.06
CA ALA A 26 12.37 -15.02 -15.12
C ALA A 26 13.81 -15.43 -15.48
N ASP A 27 14.54 -14.59 -16.22
CA ASP A 27 15.95 -14.80 -16.57
C ASP A 27 16.91 -14.30 -15.48
N ALA A 28 16.41 -13.57 -14.49
CA ALA A 28 17.18 -13.05 -13.37
C ALA A 28 17.33 -14.08 -12.24
N GLU A 29 18.18 -13.76 -11.26
CA GLU A 29 18.28 -14.54 -10.03
C GLU A 29 17.02 -14.33 -9.17
N VAL A 30 16.17 -15.36 -9.11
CA VAL A 30 14.97 -15.37 -8.27
C VAL A 30 15.16 -16.29 -7.07
N ARG A 31 14.53 -15.93 -5.96
CA ARG A 31 14.44 -16.81 -4.80
C ARG A 31 13.11 -17.53 -4.83
N THR A 32 13.11 -18.84 -4.63
CA THR A 32 11.91 -19.66 -4.69
C THR A 32 11.72 -20.43 -3.40
N VAL A 33 10.47 -20.48 -2.94
CA VAL A 33 10.01 -21.37 -1.86
C VAL A 33 8.93 -22.27 -2.46
N GLU A 34 9.10 -23.58 -2.26
CA GLU A 34 8.17 -24.60 -2.74
C GLU A 34 7.32 -25.16 -1.61
N GLN A 35 6.08 -25.56 -1.91
CA GLN A 35 5.15 -26.22 -0.99
C GLN A 35 4.97 -25.48 0.33
N ALA A 36 4.74 -24.18 0.28
CA ALA A 36 4.58 -23.33 1.46
C ALA A 36 3.17 -22.77 1.60
N GLY A 37 2.48 -23.11 2.69
CA GLY A 37 1.09 -22.70 2.91
C GLY A 37 0.18 -23.24 1.81
N ASP A 38 -0.60 -22.37 1.17
CA ASP A 38 -1.53 -22.71 0.09
C ASP A 38 -0.90 -22.64 -1.31
N PHE A 39 0.45 -22.50 -1.36
CA PHE A 39 1.19 -22.33 -2.61
C PHE A 39 2.00 -23.58 -2.97
N ALA A 40 1.93 -23.95 -4.24
CA ALA A 40 2.85 -24.94 -4.81
C ALA A 40 4.26 -24.35 -4.90
N TRP A 41 4.36 -23.08 -5.26
CA TRP A 41 5.60 -22.30 -5.22
C TRP A 41 5.32 -20.80 -5.16
N VAL A 42 6.26 -20.06 -4.61
CA VAL A 42 6.36 -18.58 -4.64
C VAL A 42 7.79 -18.24 -5.01
N SER A 43 7.97 -17.45 -6.05
CA SER A 43 9.28 -16.97 -6.51
C SER A 43 9.29 -15.45 -6.51
N ALA A 44 10.35 -14.84 -6.00
CA ALA A 44 10.50 -13.39 -5.96
C ALA A 44 11.81 -12.94 -6.61
N TYR A 45 11.72 -11.94 -7.46
CA TYR A 45 12.83 -11.10 -7.88
C TYR A 45 12.82 -9.82 -7.03
N VAL A 46 13.91 -9.57 -6.32
CA VAL A 46 14.10 -8.33 -5.54
C VAL A 46 15.27 -7.56 -6.12
N ASP A 47 14.94 -6.42 -6.69
CA ASP A 47 15.91 -5.50 -7.28
C ASP A 47 16.70 -4.74 -6.20
N ALA A 48 17.98 -4.44 -6.48
CA ALA A 48 18.82 -3.67 -5.58
C ALA A 48 18.26 -2.26 -5.26
N SER A 49 17.44 -1.69 -6.16
CA SER A 49 16.75 -0.42 -5.94
C SER A 49 15.63 -0.53 -4.90
N GLY A 50 15.18 -1.75 -4.59
CA GLY A 50 14.09 -2.03 -3.67
C GLY A 50 12.74 -2.30 -4.36
N ALA A 51 12.68 -2.37 -5.68
CA ALA A 51 11.52 -2.86 -6.40
C ALA A 51 11.47 -4.40 -6.36
N SER A 52 10.29 -4.99 -6.20
CA SER A 52 10.12 -6.44 -6.20
C SER A 52 8.92 -6.88 -7.02
N ILE A 53 9.10 -8.00 -7.73
CA ILE A 53 8.03 -8.74 -8.39
C ILE A 53 8.07 -10.17 -7.90
N SER A 54 6.93 -10.69 -7.47
CA SER A 54 6.77 -12.09 -7.09
C SER A 54 5.77 -12.79 -7.98
N PHE A 55 6.07 -14.02 -8.31
CA PHE A 55 5.20 -14.93 -9.04
C PHE A 55 4.84 -16.08 -8.11
N MET A 56 3.62 -16.55 -8.21
CA MET A 56 3.17 -17.64 -7.37
C MET A 56 2.15 -18.54 -8.06
N GLN A 57 2.15 -19.80 -7.67
CA GLN A 57 1.11 -20.75 -8.04
C GLN A 57 0.53 -21.36 -6.78
N THR A 58 -0.78 -21.31 -6.67
CA THR A 58 -1.50 -22.00 -5.58
C THR A 58 -1.54 -23.51 -5.80
N LEU A 59 -1.79 -24.27 -4.73
CA LEU A 59 -2.02 -25.72 -4.83
C LEU A 59 -3.22 -26.08 -5.72
N ALA A 60 -4.17 -25.15 -5.90
CA ALA A 60 -5.30 -25.29 -6.83
C ALA A 60 -4.92 -24.98 -8.30
N GLY A 61 -3.67 -24.61 -8.59
CA GLY A 61 -3.17 -24.34 -9.93
C GLY A 61 -3.38 -22.90 -10.44
N LEU A 62 -3.94 -22.00 -9.63
CA LEU A 62 -4.04 -20.58 -9.98
C LEU A 62 -2.65 -19.93 -9.96
N THR A 63 -2.26 -19.29 -11.05
CA THR A 63 -1.03 -18.49 -11.14
C THR A 63 -1.38 -17.01 -11.07
N THR A 64 -0.63 -16.27 -10.27
CA THR A 64 -0.76 -14.81 -10.12
C THR A 64 0.59 -14.17 -9.79
N GLU A 65 0.63 -12.85 -9.84
CA GLU A 65 1.77 -12.02 -9.47
C GLU A 65 1.41 -11.06 -8.34
N SER A 66 2.45 -10.56 -7.68
CA SER A 66 2.36 -9.47 -6.70
C SER A 66 3.62 -8.60 -6.73
N PHE A 67 3.54 -7.45 -6.08
CA PHE A 67 4.59 -6.44 -6.11
C PHE A 67 4.88 -5.96 -4.70
N ALA A 68 6.14 -5.51 -4.48
CA ALA A 68 6.51 -4.82 -3.25
C ALA A 68 7.54 -3.71 -3.51
N VAL A 69 7.52 -2.70 -2.63
CA VAL A 69 8.53 -1.64 -2.59
C VAL A 69 9.20 -1.67 -1.22
N TYR A 70 10.50 -1.89 -1.22
CA TYR A 70 11.32 -2.01 -0.02
C TYR A 70 11.96 -0.68 0.38
N GLY A 71 12.27 -0.56 1.67
CA GLY A 71 13.06 0.55 2.22
C GLY A 71 12.29 1.47 3.15
N ALA A 72 11.00 1.23 3.39
CA ALA A 72 10.26 1.95 4.43
C ALA A 72 10.79 1.60 5.83
N THR A 73 10.64 2.54 6.77
CA THR A 73 10.85 2.26 8.19
C THR A 73 9.89 1.15 8.63
N PRO A 74 10.40 0.04 9.19
CA PRO A 74 9.55 -1.06 9.60
C PRO A 74 8.55 -0.68 10.69
N VAL A 75 7.35 -1.24 10.60
CA VAL A 75 6.26 -1.07 11.55
C VAL A 75 5.79 -2.42 12.11
N GLN A 76 5.04 -2.38 13.20
CA GLN A 76 4.33 -3.58 13.68
C GLN A 76 3.02 -3.74 12.92
N ALA A 77 2.76 -4.93 12.41
CA ALA A 77 1.53 -5.25 11.72
C ALA A 77 0.96 -6.61 12.14
N HIS A 78 -0.35 -6.77 12.01
CA HIS A 78 -1.01 -8.06 12.03
C HIS A 78 -1.54 -8.33 10.62
N VAL A 79 -1.03 -9.37 9.98
CA VAL A 79 -1.22 -9.63 8.55
C VAL A 79 -1.92 -10.96 8.34
N TRP A 80 -2.87 -11.00 7.41
CA TRP A 80 -3.53 -12.21 6.94
C TRP A 80 -3.83 -12.11 5.45
N GLN A 81 -3.82 -13.24 4.78
CA GLN A 81 -4.09 -13.33 3.35
C GLN A 81 -5.61 -13.24 3.07
N VAL A 82 -5.97 -12.48 2.06
CA VAL A 82 -7.35 -12.31 1.56
C VAL A 82 -7.56 -13.12 0.28
N ALA A 83 -6.61 -13.02 -0.63
CA ALA A 83 -6.52 -13.76 -1.88
C ALA A 83 -5.04 -14.02 -2.19
N PRO A 84 -4.69 -14.90 -3.14
CA PRO A 84 -3.30 -15.11 -3.51
C PRO A 84 -2.61 -13.80 -3.89
N GLY A 85 -1.53 -13.44 -3.18
CA GLY A 85 -0.80 -12.18 -3.38
C GLY A 85 -1.46 -10.92 -2.79
N LEU A 86 -2.67 -11.02 -2.24
CA LEU A 86 -3.38 -9.92 -1.57
C LEU A 86 -3.57 -10.22 -0.09
N ALA A 87 -3.14 -9.32 0.78
CA ALA A 87 -3.28 -9.42 2.22
C ALA A 87 -4.06 -8.23 2.80
N CYS A 88 -4.62 -8.45 3.97
CA CYS A 88 -5.11 -7.38 4.83
C CYS A 88 -4.16 -7.22 6.01
N ALA A 89 -3.82 -5.99 6.37
CA ALA A 89 -2.93 -5.71 7.48
C ALA A 89 -3.51 -4.65 8.42
N ASP A 90 -3.49 -4.97 9.74
CA ASP A 90 -3.69 -3.99 10.80
C ASP A 90 -2.32 -3.43 11.20
N VAL A 91 -2.05 -2.21 10.80
CA VAL A 91 -0.77 -1.53 11.03
C VAL A 91 -0.88 -0.61 12.24
N GLY A 92 0.02 -0.78 13.21
CA GLY A 92 0.13 0.12 14.35
C GLY A 92 0.82 1.42 13.95
N GLY A 93 0.21 2.58 14.24
CA GLY A 93 0.87 3.88 14.06
C GLY A 93 2.08 4.00 14.99
N VAL A 94 3.20 4.52 14.48
CA VAL A 94 4.33 4.94 15.28
C VAL A 94 3.92 6.23 15.97
N ASN A 95 3.64 6.15 17.29
CA ASN A 95 3.37 7.28 18.18
C ASN A 95 2.58 8.45 17.56
N ALA A 96 1.26 8.45 17.76
CA ALA A 96 0.39 9.60 17.51
C ALA A 96 0.68 10.78 18.47
N THR A 97 1.95 11.20 18.62
CA THR A 97 2.33 12.35 19.44
C THR A 97 2.12 13.69 18.73
N HIS A 98 1.74 13.68 17.45
CA HIS A 98 1.45 14.89 16.66
C HIS A 98 0.24 14.76 15.74
N ALA A 99 -0.78 13.97 16.11
CA ALA A 99 -2.09 14.14 15.49
C ALA A 99 -2.64 15.50 15.98
N GLY A 100 -2.55 16.51 15.13
CA GLY A 100 -3.26 17.76 15.34
C GLY A 100 -4.73 17.45 15.63
N LYS A 101 -5.38 18.26 16.50
CA LYS A 101 -6.77 18.11 16.99
C LYS A 101 -7.86 18.10 15.89
N GLY A 102 -7.66 17.46 14.76
CA GLY A 102 -8.54 17.49 13.62
C GLY A 102 -8.75 16.17 12.88
N ALA A 103 -8.08 15.08 13.25
CA ALA A 103 -8.14 13.82 12.48
C ALA A 103 -8.61 12.64 13.33
N THR A 104 -9.84 12.70 13.85
CA THR A 104 -10.46 11.56 14.52
C THR A 104 -11.83 11.27 13.92
N HIS A 105 -11.89 10.80 12.71
CA HIS A 105 -13.01 10.00 12.22
C HIS A 105 -12.54 9.11 11.06
N ALA A 106 -11.71 8.11 11.38
CA ALA A 106 -11.66 6.91 10.57
C ALA A 106 -13.01 6.19 10.71
N GLY A 107 -13.57 5.73 9.60
CA GLY A 107 -14.89 5.13 9.55
C GLY A 107 -15.11 4.03 10.58
N LYS A 108 -16.38 3.67 10.83
CA LYS A 108 -16.91 2.70 11.81
C LYS A 108 -16.33 1.27 11.78
N GLY A 109 -15.06 1.09 11.36
CA GLY A 109 -14.27 -0.12 11.47
C GLY A 109 -13.19 -0.07 12.55
N ALA A 110 -12.96 1.07 13.19
CA ALA A 110 -12.04 1.18 14.31
C ALA A 110 -12.81 0.92 15.61
N THR A 111 -12.81 -0.31 16.09
CA THR A 111 -13.30 -0.64 17.45
C THR A 111 -12.36 0.01 18.45
N ASN A 112 -12.81 1.12 19.01
CA ASN A 112 -12.15 1.83 20.10
C ASN A 112 -12.42 1.03 21.40
N THR A 113 -11.51 0.13 21.76
CA THR A 113 -11.48 -0.46 23.11
C THR A 113 -10.42 0.27 23.92
N GLY A 114 -10.88 0.87 24.97
CA GLY A 114 -10.23 1.85 25.83
C GLY A 114 -8.81 1.54 26.31
N GLN A 115 -8.14 2.61 26.71
CA GLN A 115 -6.83 2.75 27.34
C GLN A 115 -5.61 2.49 26.44
N GLY A 116 -5.06 3.56 25.84
CA GLY A 116 -3.68 3.57 25.36
C GLY A 116 -3.40 2.89 24.01
N SER A 117 -4.42 2.61 23.18
CA SER A 117 -4.18 2.04 21.86
C SER A 117 -3.78 3.14 20.87
N SER A 118 -2.53 3.10 20.40
CA SER A 118 -2.14 3.79 19.18
C SER A 118 -3.16 3.48 18.07
N ALA A 119 -3.63 4.51 17.35
CA ALA A 119 -4.55 4.34 16.23
C ALA A 119 -3.99 3.29 15.26
N ARG A 120 -4.79 2.30 14.90
CA ARG A 120 -4.42 1.28 13.91
C ARG A 120 -5.11 1.60 12.61
N VAL A 121 -4.38 1.46 11.52
CA VAL A 121 -4.90 1.58 10.16
C VAL A 121 -5.02 0.19 9.57
N ARG A 122 -6.16 -0.12 8.98
CA ARG A 122 -6.36 -1.38 8.24
C ARG A 122 -6.30 -1.12 6.75
N LEU A 123 -5.47 -1.90 6.06
CA LEU A 123 -5.17 -1.73 4.64
C LEU A 123 -5.24 -3.05 3.88
N LEU A 124 -5.60 -2.97 2.59
CA LEU A 124 -5.39 -4.03 1.62
C LEU A 124 -4.05 -3.79 0.92
N LEU A 125 -3.22 -4.83 0.84
CA LEU A 125 -1.84 -4.75 0.38
C LEU A 125 -1.55 -5.88 -0.60
N SER A 126 -0.89 -5.58 -1.73
CA SER A 126 -0.14 -6.58 -2.49
C SER A 126 1.06 -7.02 -1.65
N VAL A 127 1.30 -8.32 -1.52
CA VAL A 127 2.40 -8.87 -0.71
C VAL A 127 3.25 -9.84 -1.52
N ASP A 128 4.57 -9.70 -1.43
CA ASP A 128 5.52 -10.54 -2.17
C ASP A 128 5.88 -11.85 -1.47
N ASP A 129 5.43 -12.03 -0.23
CA ASP A 129 5.67 -13.18 0.63
C ASP A 129 4.38 -13.81 1.18
N PRO A 130 3.32 -14.03 0.34
CA PRO A 130 1.99 -14.43 0.79
C PRO A 130 1.96 -15.79 1.51
N HIS A 131 2.92 -16.66 1.25
CA HIS A 131 3.05 -17.97 1.89
C HIS A 131 3.29 -17.91 3.41
N LEU A 132 3.64 -16.72 3.93
CA LEU A 132 3.84 -16.49 5.36
C LEU A 132 2.53 -16.16 6.09
N TYR A 133 1.47 -15.83 5.36
CA TYR A 133 0.22 -15.35 5.95
C TYR A 133 -0.90 -16.37 5.78
N PRO A 134 -1.61 -16.71 6.87
CA PRO A 134 -2.72 -17.62 6.77
C PRO A 134 -3.90 -16.96 6.06
N GLN A 135 -4.67 -17.74 5.31
CA GLN A 135 -5.98 -17.33 4.84
C GLN A 135 -6.96 -17.31 6.00
N TYR A 136 -7.58 -16.14 6.22
CA TYR A 136 -8.68 -16.04 7.16
C TYR A 136 -9.91 -15.48 6.47
N PRO A 137 -11.08 -16.09 6.70
CA PRO A 137 -12.33 -15.44 6.36
C PRO A 137 -12.37 -14.13 7.14
N LEU A 138 -12.61 -13.02 6.47
CA LEU A 138 -12.57 -11.67 7.04
C LEU A 138 -13.46 -11.45 8.28
N ARG A 139 -14.42 -12.36 8.52
CA ARG A 139 -15.32 -12.36 9.68
C ARG A 139 -15.02 -13.43 10.72
N ALA A 140 -14.06 -14.31 10.47
CA ALA A 140 -13.71 -15.34 11.43
C ALA A 140 -12.69 -14.79 12.45
N VAL A 141 -12.82 -15.29 13.71
CA VAL A 141 -11.85 -15.01 14.77
C VAL A 141 -10.62 -15.88 14.54
N GLY A 142 -9.85 -15.53 13.50
CA GLY A 142 -8.55 -16.11 13.23
C GLY A 142 -7.45 -15.37 13.99
N LYS A 143 -6.25 -15.94 14.02
CA LYS A 143 -5.07 -15.26 14.56
C LYS A 143 -4.19 -14.81 13.40
N PRO A 144 -4.24 -13.53 13.02
CA PRO A 144 -3.33 -12.99 12.02
C PRO A 144 -1.88 -13.16 12.48
N VAL A 145 -0.95 -13.23 11.54
CA VAL A 145 0.48 -13.28 11.85
C VAL A 145 0.93 -11.92 12.34
N ARG A 146 1.56 -11.88 13.51
CA ARG A 146 2.21 -10.67 14.00
C ARG A 146 3.59 -10.53 13.36
N CYS A 147 3.76 -9.46 12.59
CA CYS A 147 5.02 -9.04 12.01
C CYS A 147 5.58 -7.86 12.81
N ASN A 148 6.79 -8.01 13.36
CA ASN A 148 7.43 -6.94 14.15
C ASN A 148 8.21 -5.95 13.29
N ALA A 149 8.52 -6.32 12.04
CA ALA A 149 9.30 -5.52 11.10
C ALA A 149 8.66 -5.58 9.71
N PHE A 150 7.40 -5.16 9.61
CA PHE A 150 6.67 -5.11 8.35
C PHE A 150 6.92 -3.78 7.65
N GLN A 151 7.22 -3.79 6.36
CA GLN A 151 7.45 -2.59 5.57
C GLN A 151 6.24 -2.33 4.68
N LEU A 152 5.80 -1.06 4.64
CA LEU A 152 4.74 -0.60 3.76
C LEU A 152 5.36 0.08 2.54
N GLY A 153 4.91 -0.32 1.36
CA GLY A 153 5.21 0.33 0.11
C GLY A 153 3.95 0.86 -0.57
N ALA A 154 4.16 1.74 -1.52
CA ALA A 154 3.12 2.22 -2.42
C ALA A 154 3.72 2.39 -3.82
N ILE A 155 2.96 2.04 -4.84
CA ILE A 155 3.34 2.25 -6.24
C ILE A 155 2.39 3.29 -6.80
N ALA A 156 2.94 4.41 -7.27
CA ALA A 156 2.14 5.49 -7.84
C ALA A 156 1.37 5.01 -9.08
N SER A 157 0.07 5.24 -9.09
CA SER A 157 -0.82 5.03 -10.23
C SER A 157 -1.24 6.40 -10.79
N GLU A 158 -2.04 7.15 -10.04
CA GLU A 158 -2.48 8.48 -10.40
C GLU A 158 -2.17 9.44 -9.25
N VAL A 159 -0.94 9.96 -9.19
CA VAL A 159 -0.50 10.84 -8.12
C VAL A 159 -0.02 12.18 -8.65
N ARG A 160 -0.19 13.22 -7.83
CA ARG A 160 0.39 14.53 -8.02
C ARG A 160 1.32 14.86 -6.85
N ALA A 161 2.50 15.39 -7.15
CA ALA A 161 3.40 15.93 -6.16
C ALA A 161 3.19 17.44 -6.01
N TYR A 162 3.29 17.93 -4.79
CA TYR A 162 3.23 19.35 -4.44
C TYR A 162 4.52 19.74 -3.74
N ASP A 163 5.04 20.92 -4.04
CA ASP A 163 6.31 21.40 -3.49
C ASP A 163 6.25 21.66 -1.98
N THR A 164 5.08 22.04 -1.46
CA THR A 164 4.85 22.35 -0.04
C THR A 164 3.46 21.93 0.42
N VAL A 165 3.31 21.72 1.73
CA VAL A 165 2.00 21.48 2.36
C VAL A 165 1.03 22.65 2.12
N GLY A 166 1.54 23.90 2.12
CA GLY A 166 0.71 25.08 1.87
C GLY A 166 0.14 25.11 0.44
N GLN A 167 0.95 24.74 -0.56
CA GLN A 167 0.53 24.66 -1.96
C GLN A 167 -0.51 23.55 -2.15
N TRP A 168 -0.28 22.38 -1.54
CA TRP A 168 -1.23 21.29 -1.51
C TRP A 168 -2.55 21.70 -0.85
N ALA A 169 -2.52 22.36 0.31
CA ALA A 169 -3.71 22.79 1.04
C ALA A 169 -4.58 23.81 0.25
N ALA A 170 -3.92 24.68 -0.52
CA ALA A 170 -4.61 25.66 -1.37
C ALA A 170 -5.36 25.02 -2.56
N ASP A 171 -4.96 23.80 -2.96
CA ASP A 171 -5.57 23.05 -4.09
C ASP A 171 -6.64 22.06 -3.60
N GLN A 172 -6.84 21.92 -2.27
CA GLN A 172 -7.81 20.97 -1.73
C GLN A 172 -9.23 21.50 -1.74
N THR A 173 -10.16 20.67 -2.16
CA THR A 173 -11.60 20.94 -2.04
C THR A 173 -12.13 20.27 -0.78
N PRO A 174 -12.76 21.00 0.15
CA PRO A 174 -13.39 20.41 1.31
C PRO A 174 -14.50 19.43 0.89
N VAL A 175 -14.58 18.31 1.58
CA VAL A 175 -15.68 17.35 1.43
C VAL A 175 -16.84 17.85 2.29
N ARG A 176 -18.02 18.04 1.70
CA ARG A 176 -19.20 18.45 2.45
C ARG A 176 -19.74 17.30 3.29
N LYS A 177 -20.17 17.58 4.51
CA LYS A 177 -20.78 16.60 5.41
C LYS A 177 -21.95 15.87 4.73
N GLU A 178 -22.76 16.59 3.95
CA GLU A 178 -23.90 16.06 3.21
C GLU A 178 -23.54 15.00 2.16
N ASP A 179 -22.29 15.04 1.62
CA ASP A 179 -21.78 14.11 0.62
C ASP A 179 -21.11 12.87 1.26
N THR A 180 -21.14 12.76 2.59
CA THR A 180 -20.53 11.67 3.34
C THR A 180 -21.57 10.83 4.06
N TYR A 181 -21.14 9.70 4.62
CA TYR A 181 -21.95 8.89 5.55
C TYR A 181 -22.29 9.63 6.86
N LEU A 182 -21.72 10.80 7.10
CA LEU A 182 -21.97 11.65 8.25
C LEU A 182 -23.19 12.58 8.07
N LYS A 183 -23.84 12.58 6.90
CA LYS A 183 -24.98 13.46 6.58
C LYS A 183 -26.11 13.40 7.61
N ASP A 184 -26.38 12.20 8.13
CA ASP A 184 -27.45 11.93 9.09
C ASP A 184 -26.99 11.97 10.55
N VAL A 185 -25.72 12.35 10.81
CA VAL A 185 -25.17 12.45 12.18
C VAL A 185 -25.42 13.83 12.71
N ASP A 186 -26.34 13.94 13.68
CA ASP A 186 -26.64 15.20 14.39
C ASP A 186 -25.64 15.40 15.53
N ASP A 187 -24.41 15.79 15.18
CA ASP A 187 -23.35 16.13 16.11
C ASP A 187 -22.76 17.50 15.73
N PRO A 188 -22.98 18.54 16.56
CA PRO A 188 -22.52 19.89 16.27
C PRO A 188 -20.98 20.04 16.30
N SER A 189 -20.27 19.03 16.78
CA SER A 189 -18.79 19.01 16.72
C SER A 189 -18.25 18.65 15.33
N ILE A 190 -19.10 18.12 14.44
CA ILE A 190 -18.73 17.77 13.06
C ILE A 190 -19.01 18.97 12.17
N PRO A 191 -17.98 19.60 11.59
CA PRO A 191 -18.18 20.74 10.71
C PRO A 191 -18.89 20.34 9.40
N ASP A 192 -19.58 21.28 8.77
CA ASP A 192 -20.27 21.05 7.49
C ASP A 192 -19.30 20.77 6.34
N GLU A 193 -18.05 21.26 6.46
CA GLU A 193 -16.97 21.02 5.51
C GLU A 193 -15.79 20.33 6.23
N LEU A 194 -15.34 19.22 5.65
CA LEU A 194 -14.25 18.40 6.17
C LEU A 194 -13.04 18.51 5.24
N LEU A 195 -11.92 18.99 5.75
CA LEU A 195 -10.64 18.92 5.06
C LEU A 195 -9.89 17.66 5.52
N ILE A 196 -9.59 16.78 4.57
CA ILE A 196 -8.71 15.64 4.80
C ILE A 196 -7.27 16.16 4.82
N GLY A 197 -6.55 15.96 5.91
CA GLY A 197 -5.19 16.44 6.06
C GLY A 197 -4.17 15.79 5.11
N PRO A 198 -2.91 16.30 5.08
CA PRO A 198 -1.86 15.83 4.16
C PRO A 198 -1.27 14.46 4.55
N LYS A 199 -1.75 13.86 5.63
CA LYS A 199 -1.39 12.51 6.08
C LYS A 199 -2.65 11.67 6.14
N PHE A 200 -2.89 10.90 5.09
CA PHE A 200 -4.11 10.10 4.96
C PHE A 200 -3.86 8.89 4.08
N ILE A 201 -4.47 7.78 4.45
CA ILE A 201 -4.49 6.56 3.65
C ILE A 201 -5.79 5.81 3.89
N ALA A 202 -6.40 5.33 2.81
CA ALA A 202 -7.59 4.49 2.88
C ALA A 202 -7.63 3.51 1.71
N SER A 203 -8.05 2.27 1.99
CA SER A 203 -8.34 1.25 0.98
C SER A 203 -9.85 1.24 0.70
N PRO A 204 -10.34 1.80 -0.42
CA PRO A 204 -11.77 1.94 -0.69
C PRO A 204 -12.51 0.59 -0.75
N LEU A 205 -11.83 -0.45 -1.24
CA LEU A 205 -12.40 -1.79 -1.38
C LEU A 205 -12.48 -2.57 -0.06
N LEU A 206 -11.91 -2.04 1.04
CA LEU A 206 -11.89 -2.72 2.32
C LEU A 206 -13.30 -2.85 2.94
N ALA A 207 -14.09 -1.79 2.95
CA ALA A 207 -15.43 -1.82 3.53
C ALA A 207 -16.37 -2.78 2.77
N PRO A 208 -16.50 -2.71 1.43
CA PRO A 208 -17.30 -3.67 0.66
C PRO A 208 -16.85 -5.12 0.87
N LEU A 209 -15.54 -5.35 0.97
CA LEU A 209 -14.97 -6.67 1.22
C LEU A 209 -15.37 -7.21 2.61
N LEU A 210 -15.22 -6.38 3.66
CA LEU A 210 -15.59 -6.74 5.03
C LEU A 210 -17.09 -6.99 5.21
N GLU A 211 -17.92 -6.26 4.48
CA GLU A 211 -19.37 -6.39 4.47
C GLU A 211 -19.87 -7.56 3.63
N GLY A 212 -18.98 -8.16 2.81
CA GLY A 212 -19.30 -9.28 1.92
C GLY A 212 -20.02 -8.84 0.64
N HIS A 213 -19.93 -7.58 0.28
CA HIS A 213 -20.43 -7.02 -0.97
C HIS A 213 -19.43 -7.17 -2.12
N LEU A 214 -18.17 -7.50 -1.80
CA LEU A 214 -17.10 -7.74 -2.75
C LEU A 214 -16.47 -9.11 -2.47
N ALA A 215 -16.28 -9.92 -3.52
CA ALA A 215 -15.56 -11.19 -3.36
C ALA A 215 -14.04 -10.93 -3.18
N PRO A 216 -13.33 -11.77 -2.41
CA PRO A 216 -11.88 -11.64 -2.24
C PRO A 216 -11.07 -11.61 -3.55
N ALA A 217 -11.54 -12.32 -4.57
CA ALA A 217 -10.90 -12.39 -5.89
C ALA A 217 -11.04 -11.07 -6.69
N ASP A 218 -12.03 -10.26 -6.37
CA ASP A 218 -12.31 -8.98 -7.04
C ASP A 218 -11.73 -7.79 -6.27
N ALA A 219 -11.13 -8.04 -5.09
CA ALA A 219 -10.47 -7.01 -4.28
C ALA A 219 -9.08 -6.70 -4.83
N GLY A 220 -8.63 -5.47 -4.63
CA GLY A 220 -7.30 -5.00 -5.01
C GLY A 220 -6.67 -4.15 -3.91
N SER A 221 -5.40 -3.83 -4.09
CA SER A 221 -4.61 -3.03 -3.15
C SER A 221 -4.63 -1.53 -3.42
N ASN A 222 -5.52 -1.06 -4.31
CA ASN A 222 -5.72 0.36 -4.59
C ASN A 222 -6.07 1.13 -3.31
N ALA A 223 -5.45 2.29 -3.15
CA ALA A 223 -5.69 3.16 -2.00
C ALA A 223 -5.66 4.64 -2.38
N LEU A 224 -6.48 5.42 -1.69
CA LEU A 224 -6.36 6.87 -1.65
C LEU A 224 -5.23 7.22 -0.69
N PHE A 225 -4.30 8.04 -1.16
CA PHE A 225 -3.06 8.32 -0.45
C PHE A 225 -2.77 9.82 -0.39
N LYS A 226 -2.42 10.31 0.79
CA LYS A 226 -1.82 11.61 1.00
C LYS A 226 -0.65 11.45 1.97
N GLY A 227 0.56 11.79 1.52
CA GLY A 227 1.76 11.61 2.32
C GLY A 227 2.69 12.82 2.25
N VAL A 228 3.19 13.24 3.42
CA VAL A 228 4.23 14.26 3.51
C VAL A 228 5.56 13.62 3.19
N VAL A 229 6.28 14.18 2.24
CA VAL A 229 7.57 13.65 1.77
C VAL A 229 8.67 13.94 2.80
N GLU A 230 9.33 12.89 3.29
CA GLU A 230 10.43 12.97 4.25
C GLU A 230 11.80 12.73 3.60
N GLY A 231 11.84 12.01 2.48
CA GLY A 231 13.07 11.71 1.73
C GLY A 231 12.79 11.42 0.27
N VAL A 232 13.72 11.77 -0.60
CA VAL A 232 13.64 11.50 -2.04
C VAL A 232 14.99 11.01 -2.51
N GLU A 233 14.99 9.88 -3.20
CA GLU A 233 16.15 9.30 -3.84
C GLU A 233 15.80 8.94 -5.29
N VAL A 234 16.73 9.18 -6.23
CA VAL A 234 16.62 8.64 -7.58
C VAL A 234 17.43 7.36 -7.62
N VAL A 235 16.77 6.26 -7.84
CA VAL A 235 17.41 4.94 -7.94
C VAL A 235 17.21 4.36 -9.34
N GLN A 236 18.02 3.38 -9.70
CA GLN A 236 17.96 2.73 -10.99
C GLN A 236 17.59 1.26 -10.79
N ASN A 237 16.57 0.81 -11.50
CA ASN A 237 16.22 -0.60 -11.53
C ASN A 237 17.34 -1.38 -12.26
N ALA A 238 17.96 -2.33 -11.59
CA ALA A 238 19.12 -3.06 -12.12
C ALA A 238 18.75 -3.95 -13.31
N LEU A 239 17.50 -4.45 -13.36
CA LEU A 239 17.04 -5.32 -14.43
C LEU A 239 16.84 -4.58 -15.76
N THR A 240 16.38 -3.33 -15.71
CA THR A 240 15.98 -2.56 -16.89
C THR A 240 16.89 -1.37 -17.18
N GLY A 241 17.69 -0.93 -16.21
CA GLY A 241 18.47 0.31 -16.27
C GLY A 241 17.63 1.59 -16.15
N ARG A 242 16.30 1.51 -15.91
CA ARG A 242 15.41 2.67 -15.86
C ARG A 242 15.42 3.31 -14.47
N PRO A 243 15.52 4.67 -14.41
CA PRO A 243 15.45 5.37 -13.14
C PRO A 243 13.99 5.49 -12.65
N TRP A 244 13.84 5.61 -11.32
CA TRP A 244 12.58 5.93 -10.66
C TRP A 244 12.83 6.68 -9.34
N TYR A 245 11.83 7.40 -8.82
CA TYR A 245 11.90 8.06 -7.53
C TYR A 245 11.48 7.10 -6.42
N LYS A 246 12.39 6.89 -5.46
CA LYS A 246 12.14 6.21 -4.20
C LYS A 246 11.89 7.27 -3.13
N VAL A 247 10.63 7.39 -2.69
CA VAL A 247 10.19 8.50 -1.86
C VAL A 247 9.75 7.98 -0.51
N ALA A 248 10.46 8.36 0.56
CA ALA A 248 9.99 8.14 1.93
C ALA A 248 8.89 9.16 2.24
N ALA A 249 7.72 8.69 2.64
CA ALA A 249 6.58 9.54 2.95
C ALA A 249 5.90 9.10 4.25
N ASP A 250 5.31 10.05 4.95
CA ASP A 250 4.49 9.84 6.14
C ASP A 250 3.02 10.17 5.83
N CYS A 251 2.19 9.14 5.78
CA CYS A 251 0.73 9.23 5.63
C CYS A 251 -0.03 8.96 6.95
N GLY A 252 0.63 9.10 8.09
CA GLY A 252 0.22 8.65 9.41
C GLY A 252 0.93 7.36 9.83
N VAL A 253 1.49 6.67 8.86
CA VAL A 253 2.45 5.57 8.99
C VAL A 253 3.55 5.76 7.93
N PRO A 254 4.79 5.30 8.18
CA PRO A 254 5.87 5.41 7.19
C PRO A 254 5.60 4.48 6.00
N VAL A 255 5.71 5.03 4.78
CA VAL A 255 5.52 4.32 3.52
C VAL A 255 6.66 4.68 2.57
N MET A 256 7.16 3.70 1.81
CA MET A 256 8.06 3.93 0.70
C MET A 256 7.26 4.01 -0.60
N VAL A 257 7.21 5.17 -1.22
CA VAL A 257 6.46 5.38 -2.47
C VAL A 257 7.40 5.28 -3.66
N ALA A 258 7.06 4.40 -4.61
CA ALA A 258 7.68 4.35 -5.92
C ALA A 258 6.94 5.27 -6.88
N MET A 259 7.68 6.17 -7.57
CA MET A 259 7.11 7.09 -8.56
C MET A 259 7.97 7.07 -9.83
N PRO A 260 7.37 7.28 -11.03
CA PRO A 260 8.12 7.30 -12.27
C PRO A 260 9.10 8.49 -12.28
N ALA A 261 10.30 8.30 -12.87
CA ALA A 261 11.27 9.39 -12.99
C ALA A 261 10.78 10.56 -13.86
N THR A 262 9.71 10.33 -14.62
CA THR A 262 9.02 11.33 -15.46
C THR A 262 7.99 12.17 -14.70
N ALA A 263 7.79 11.91 -13.39
CA ALA A 263 6.83 12.66 -12.59
C ALA A 263 7.10 14.17 -12.64
N ASP A 264 6.03 14.94 -12.93
CA ASP A 264 6.04 16.39 -12.98
C ASP A 264 4.76 16.93 -12.31
N PRO A 265 4.88 17.71 -11.24
CA PRO A 265 6.10 18.09 -10.51
C PRO A 265 6.87 16.94 -9.87
N LYS A 266 8.19 17.10 -9.77
CA LYS A 266 9.05 16.13 -9.07
C LYS A 266 8.77 16.15 -7.58
N PRO A 267 8.82 15.00 -6.87
CA PRO A 267 8.66 14.97 -5.43
C PRO A 267 9.81 15.73 -4.73
N LYS A 268 9.49 16.47 -3.66
CA LYS A 268 10.45 17.26 -2.85
C LYS A 268 10.22 17.04 -1.37
N ILE A 269 11.29 17.01 -0.59
CA ILE A 269 11.22 16.91 0.88
C ILE A 269 10.39 18.09 1.43
N GLY A 270 9.43 17.77 2.33
CA GLY A 270 8.46 18.73 2.87
C GLY A 270 7.27 19.00 1.97
N GLY A 271 7.25 18.44 0.76
CA GLY A 271 6.10 18.45 -0.14
C GLY A 271 5.07 17.39 0.24
N VAL A 272 4.04 17.26 -0.59
CA VAL A 272 2.98 16.26 -0.42
C VAL A 272 2.81 15.47 -1.71
N ILE A 273 2.64 14.16 -1.60
CA ILE A 273 2.14 13.30 -2.67
C ILE A 273 0.67 13.02 -2.37
N ASP A 274 -0.20 13.27 -3.35
CA ASP A 274 -1.65 13.11 -3.23
C ASP A 274 -2.21 12.40 -4.46
N GLY A 275 -3.05 11.39 -4.27
CA GLY A 275 -3.71 10.67 -5.35
C GLY A 275 -3.96 9.19 -5.06
N GLU A 276 -3.92 8.37 -6.11
CA GLU A 276 -4.14 6.93 -6.04
C GLU A 276 -2.84 6.16 -6.16
N VAL A 277 -2.71 5.13 -5.32
CA VAL A 277 -1.55 4.23 -5.29
C VAL A 277 -2.00 2.77 -5.18
N PHE A 278 -1.14 1.85 -5.61
CA PHE A 278 -1.23 0.45 -5.22
C PHE A 278 -0.40 0.24 -3.96
N MET A 279 -1.06 -0.10 -2.86
CA MET A 279 -0.37 -0.39 -1.60
C MET A 279 0.30 -1.76 -1.65
N THR A 280 1.50 -1.82 -1.10
CA THR A 280 2.27 -3.04 -1.00
C THR A 280 2.76 -3.27 0.42
N GLY A 281 3.08 -4.51 0.74
CA GLY A 281 3.63 -4.86 2.05
C GLY A 281 4.58 -6.05 1.96
N THR A 282 5.58 -6.07 2.85
CA THR A 282 6.55 -7.17 2.91
C THR A 282 7.09 -7.35 4.31
N SER A 283 7.35 -8.61 4.70
CA SER A 283 8.11 -8.90 5.93
C SER A 283 9.62 -8.77 5.74
N GLY A 284 10.08 -8.56 4.51
CA GLY A 284 11.49 -8.52 4.15
C GLY A 284 12.16 -9.89 4.12
N THR A 285 11.40 -10.96 4.02
CA THR A 285 11.94 -12.33 4.05
C THR A 285 12.90 -12.61 2.89
N TRP A 286 12.66 -12.01 1.73
CA TRP A 286 13.48 -12.20 0.53
C TRP A 286 14.83 -11.48 0.57
N LEU A 287 15.04 -10.57 1.53
CA LEU A 287 16.34 -9.87 1.72
C LEU A 287 17.32 -10.62 2.63
N ARG A 288 16.91 -11.75 3.21
CA ARG A 288 17.69 -12.52 4.20
C ARG A 288 18.43 -13.68 3.57
#